data_68229a714594026439c9425c9fbdd901
#
_entry.id   68229a714594026439c9425c9fbdd901
#
_cell.length_a   1.000
_cell.length_b   1.000
_cell.length_c   1.000
_cell.angle_alpha   90.00
_cell.angle_beta   90.00
_cell.angle_gamma   90.00
#
_symmetry.space_group_name_H-M   'P 1'
#
loop_
_entity.id
_entity.type
_entity.pdbx_description
1 polymer ?
#
loop_
_entity_poly.entity_id
_entity_poly.type
_entity_poly.pdbx_seq_one_letter_code
_entity_poly.pdbx_strand_id
1 'polypeptide(L)'
;RYPAWFEKHRADEAVLRVQRETVLESAPVFSIVVPLYKTPRRFFDEMVLSVRAQTYARWELILVNASPEDEELAGAVREASRSDERVKILALEENGGISANSNAGIAVASGDFVSFFDHDDLIEPDLLYEYALAVLERPDTDLLYCDEDKKGEDERYFDPFFKPDFNLDLLRNNNYICHMLTVRRSVLDQVGLLDPACDGAQDHDLTLRVSECARHIHHVPKILYHWRVSSGSTAGGIEGSKPYATLAGIRAVENHLSRLGLSATVDQARRPATYRVKYRVPEDEPLVSIVIPNKDSLAVLRQCVDSILDKSTYDAYEIVIVENNSTEVETFAYYEEVAKDSRVRCVFFDGPFNFSKIINQGVEAAKGEYCI
;
A
#
# COMPACT_ATOMS: atom_id res chain seq x y z
N ARG A 1 9.35 -9.61 22.57
CA ARG A 1 10.52 -9.07 21.84
C ARG A 1 10.19 -7.71 21.20
N TYR A 2 9.05 -7.60 20.51
CA TYR A 2 8.70 -6.38 19.81
C TYR A 2 8.49 -5.15 20.73
N PRO A 3 7.74 -5.20 21.84
CA PRO A 3 7.59 -4.02 22.70
C PRO A 3 8.92 -3.40 23.16
N ALA A 4 9.90 -4.24 23.51
CA ALA A 4 11.22 -3.77 23.91
C ALA A 4 12.03 -3.19 22.74
N TRP A 5 11.79 -3.66 21.52
CA TRP A 5 12.37 -3.08 20.31
C TRP A 5 11.76 -1.71 20.04
N PHE A 6 10.43 -1.62 20.11
CA PHE A 6 9.69 -0.37 19.87
C PHE A 6 10.12 0.73 20.85
N GLU A 7 10.14 0.43 22.17
CA GLU A 7 10.60 1.39 23.20
C GLU A 7 12.03 1.90 22.97
N LYS A 8 12.87 1.12 22.30
CA LYS A 8 14.24 1.53 21.95
C LYS A 8 14.32 2.40 20.70
N HIS A 9 13.33 2.28 19.78
CA HIS A 9 13.39 2.90 18.44
C HIS A 9 12.40 4.06 18.26
N ARG A 10 11.42 4.21 19.15
CA ARG A 10 10.55 5.38 19.16
C ARG A 10 11.32 6.63 19.59
N ALA A 11 10.84 7.80 19.20
CA ALA A 11 11.46 9.07 19.61
C ALA A 11 11.44 9.20 21.14
N ASP A 12 12.58 9.44 21.75
CA ASP A 12 12.70 9.74 23.18
C ASP A 12 12.38 11.21 23.46
N GLU A 13 12.21 11.57 24.74
CA GLU A 13 11.84 12.95 25.13
C GLU A 13 12.90 13.98 24.72
N ALA A 14 14.16 13.59 24.56
CA ALA A 14 15.20 14.50 24.11
C ALA A 14 15.01 14.86 22.63
N VAL A 15 14.69 13.85 21.79
CA VAL A 15 14.33 14.04 20.38
C VAL A 15 13.06 14.87 20.25
N LEU A 16 11.99 14.50 20.97
CA LEU A 16 10.71 15.20 20.92
C LEU A 16 10.84 16.68 21.33
N ARG A 17 11.67 16.97 22.33
CA ARG A 17 11.95 18.38 22.73
C ARG A 17 12.61 19.16 21.61
N VAL A 18 13.65 18.58 20.97
CA VAL A 18 14.34 19.24 19.84
C VAL A 18 13.35 19.50 18.69
N GLN A 19 12.48 18.55 18.39
CA GLN A 19 11.46 18.71 17.36
C GLN A 19 10.50 19.86 17.67
N ARG A 20 10.02 19.99 18.94
CA ARG A 20 9.13 21.10 19.37
C ARG A 20 9.79 22.47 19.25
N GLU A 21 11.09 22.54 19.44
CA GLU A 21 11.88 23.79 19.34
C GLU A 21 12.29 24.10 17.89
N THR A 22 12.22 23.13 16.98
CA THR A 22 12.62 23.28 15.58
C THR A 22 11.53 23.97 14.77
N VAL A 23 11.87 25.09 14.15
CA VAL A 23 10.98 25.78 13.22
C VAL A 23 11.22 25.24 11.81
N LEU A 24 10.24 24.55 11.26
CA LEU A 24 10.24 24.09 9.87
C LEU A 24 9.62 25.17 8.98
N GLU A 25 10.47 26.02 8.36
CA GLU A 25 9.98 27.07 7.47
C GLU A 25 9.29 26.46 6.23
N SER A 26 8.20 27.09 5.78
CA SER A 26 7.42 26.65 4.61
C SER A 26 6.85 25.24 4.67
N ALA A 27 6.87 24.61 5.84
CA ALA A 27 6.29 23.28 6.02
C ALA A 27 4.73 23.33 5.98
N PRO A 28 4.08 22.25 5.53
CA PRO A 28 2.64 22.22 5.26
C PRO A 28 1.78 22.28 6.54
N VAL A 29 0.52 22.67 6.39
CA VAL A 29 -0.52 22.48 7.42
C VAL A 29 -1.22 21.15 7.16
N PHE A 30 -1.41 20.35 8.21
CA PHE A 30 -2.15 19.09 8.15
C PHE A 30 -3.55 19.23 8.74
N SER A 31 -4.58 18.84 7.98
CA SER A 31 -5.94 18.68 8.48
C SER A 31 -6.17 17.21 8.85
N ILE A 32 -6.34 16.92 10.12
CA ILE A 32 -6.62 15.56 10.60
C ILE A 32 -8.14 15.41 10.71
N VAL A 33 -8.74 14.56 9.88
CA VAL A 33 -10.19 14.33 9.86
C VAL A 33 -10.51 13.05 10.62
N VAL A 34 -11.36 13.19 11.64
CA VAL A 34 -11.80 12.09 12.51
C VAL A 34 -13.32 11.98 12.51
N PRO A 35 -13.91 11.01 11.82
CA PRO A 35 -15.33 10.72 11.94
C PRO A 35 -15.61 10.01 13.27
N LEU A 36 -16.56 10.55 14.07
CA LEU A 36 -16.93 10.03 15.37
C LEU A 36 -18.33 9.39 15.28
N TYR A 37 -18.43 8.10 15.55
CA TYR A 37 -19.70 7.41 15.64
C TYR A 37 -19.69 6.41 16.79
N LYS A 38 -20.53 6.63 17.81
CA LYS A 38 -20.60 5.80 19.02
C LYS A 38 -19.22 5.57 19.65
N THR A 39 -18.40 6.62 19.66
CA THR A 39 -17.02 6.58 20.14
C THR A 39 -16.97 6.50 21.65
N PRO A 40 -16.38 5.45 22.25
CA PRO A 40 -16.22 5.39 23.69
C PRO A 40 -15.39 6.57 24.21
N ARG A 41 -15.83 7.21 25.31
CA ARG A 41 -15.20 8.38 25.91
C ARG A 41 -13.69 8.20 26.09
N ARG A 42 -13.26 7.06 26.63
CA ARG A 42 -11.85 6.74 26.83
C ARG A 42 -11.05 6.81 25.52
N PHE A 43 -11.55 6.20 24.44
CA PHE A 43 -10.84 6.16 23.15
C PHE A 43 -10.77 7.57 22.54
N PHE A 44 -11.86 8.32 22.62
CA PHE A 44 -11.88 9.71 22.21
C PHE A 44 -10.81 10.54 22.94
N ASP A 45 -10.74 10.44 24.28
CA ASP A 45 -9.79 11.20 25.07
C ASP A 45 -8.34 10.83 24.72
N GLU A 46 -8.03 9.53 24.59
CA GLU A 46 -6.69 9.04 24.22
C GLU A 46 -6.32 9.48 22.80
N MET A 47 -7.22 9.39 21.83
CA MET A 47 -7.03 9.86 20.46
C MET A 47 -6.70 11.36 20.42
N VAL A 48 -7.52 12.20 21.06
CA VAL A 48 -7.30 13.66 21.12
C VAL A 48 -5.97 13.99 21.80
N LEU A 49 -5.61 13.28 22.87
CA LEU A 49 -4.32 13.46 23.55
C LEU A 49 -3.15 13.13 22.63
N SER A 50 -3.24 12.07 21.80
CA SER A 50 -2.18 11.70 20.87
C SER A 50 -1.95 12.76 19.79
N VAL A 51 -3.03 13.40 19.30
CA VAL A 51 -2.94 14.53 18.36
C VAL A 51 -2.35 15.77 19.03
N ARG A 52 -2.76 16.10 20.25
CA ARG A 52 -2.20 17.24 20.98
C ARG A 52 -0.74 17.08 21.37
N ALA A 53 -0.29 15.84 21.52
CA ALA A 53 1.11 15.52 21.82
C ALA A 53 2.05 15.73 20.63
N GLN A 54 1.55 15.99 19.43
CA GLN A 54 2.37 16.18 18.24
C GLN A 54 3.40 17.28 18.43
N THR A 55 4.65 16.98 18.10
CA THR A 55 5.77 17.93 18.19
C THR A 55 5.71 18.99 17.11
N TYR A 56 5.07 18.69 15.98
CA TYR A 56 4.79 19.64 14.91
C TYR A 56 3.48 20.39 15.17
N ALA A 57 3.52 21.71 15.14
CA ALA A 57 2.40 22.54 15.63
C ALA A 57 1.39 22.96 14.53
N ARG A 58 1.73 22.83 13.24
CA ARG A 58 0.89 23.32 12.13
C ARG A 58 -0.13 22.25 11.68
N TRP A 59 -1.11 22.02 12.51
CA TRP A 59 -2.23 21.11 12.24
C TRP A 59 -3.55 21.69 12.72
N GLU A 60 -4.62 21.16 12.18
CA GLU A 60 -5.99 21.29 12.69
C GLU A 60 -6.60 19.90 12.85
N LEU A 61 -7.41 19.71 13.88
CA LEU A 61 -8.16 18.48 14.12
C LEU A 61 -9.65 18.75 13.88
N ILE A 62 -10.24 18.03 12.93
CA ILE A 62 -11.64 18.16 12.54
C ILE A 62 -12.40 16.96 13.09
N LEU A 63 -13.15 17.18 14.17
CA LEU A 63 -13.99 16.19 14.82
C LEU A 63 -15.37 16.20 14.19
N VAL A 64 -15.69 15.18 13.39
CA VAL A 64 -16.99 15.04 12.71
C VAL A 64 -17.89 14.19 13.58
N ASN A 65 -18.73 14.81 14.41
CA ASN A 65 -19.65 14.09 15.30
C ASN A 65 -20.91 13.65 14.54
N ALA A 66 -21.01 12.36 14.27
CA ALA A 66 -22.16 11.69 13.64
C ALA A 66 -23.02 10.90 14.64
N SER A 67 -22.94 11.22 15.94
CA SER A 67 -23.78 10.67 17.02
C SER A 67 -24.51 11.81 17.74
N PRO A 68 -25.48 12.47 17.10
CA PRO A 68 -26.16 13.64 17.68
C PRO A 68 -26.90 13.31 18.97
N GLU A 69 -27.29 12.06 19.18
CA GLU A 69 -27.96 11.56 20.38
C GLU A 69 -27.03 11.31 21.57
N ASP A 70 -25.73 11.28 21.37
CA ASP A 70 -24.72 10.98 22.40
C ASP A 70 -24.25 12.28 23.07
N GLU A 71 -24.94 12.66 24.15
CA GLU A 71 -24.64 13.86 24.90
C GLU A 71 -23.26 13.81 25.59
N GLU A 72 -22.78 12.63 25.99
CA GLU A 72 -21.47 12.49 26.62
C GLU A 72 -20.37 12.78 25.60
N LEU A 73 -20.45 12.16 24.41
CA LEU A 73 -19.53 12.43 23.31
C LEU A 73 -19.60 13.88 22.86
N ALA A 74 -20.79 14.44 22.69
CA ALA A 74 -20.97 15.85 22.33
C ALA A 74 -20.36 16.81 23.38
N GLY A 75 -20.45 16.45 24.65
CA GLY A 75 -19.80 17.18 25.77
C GLY A 75 -18.27 17.16 25.65
N ALA A 76 -17.71 15.96 25.41
CA ALA A 76 -16.27 15.76 25.25
C ALA A 76 -15.70 16.51 24.02
N VAL A 77 -16.41 16.47 22.90
CA VAL A 77 -16.04 17.19 21.68
C VAL A 77 -16.03 18.72 21.92
N ARG A 78 -17.04 19.25 22.59
CA ARG A 78 -17.07 20.69 22.97
C ARG A 78 -15.92 21.08 23.91
N GLU A 79 -15.58 20.22 24.88
CA GLU A 79 -14.46 20.43 25.80
C GLU A 79 -13.12 20.44 25.04
N ALA A 80 -12.91 19.50 24.13
CA ALA A 80 -11.72 19.45 23.31
C ALA A 80 -11.53 20.72 22.47
N SER A 81 -12.58 21.21 21.80
CA SER A 81 -12.50 22.45 21.02
C SER A 81 -12.29 23.71 21.86
N ARG A 82 -12.87 23.79 23.07
CA ARG A 82 -12.65 24.95 23.95
C ARG A 82 -11.24 25.05 24.51
N SER A 83 -10.57 23.91 24.64
CA SER A 83 -9.22 23.82 25.21
C SER A 83 -8.08 23.98 24.22
N ASP A 84 -8.38 23.91 22.92
CA ASP A 84 -7.38 24.05 21.81
C ASP A 84 -8.09 24.62 20.58
N GLU A 85 -7.72 25.81 20.12
CA GLU A 85 -8.31 26.49 18.96
C GLU A 85 -8.10 25.77 17.63
N ARG A 86 -7.12 24.87 17.55
CA ARG A 86 -6.87 24.03 16.39
C ARG A 86 -7.89 22.88 16.25
N VAL A 87 -8.70 22.63 17.28
CA VAL A 87 -9.74 21.59 17.28
C VAL A 87 -11.05 22.19 16.79
N LYS A 88 -11.50 21.78 15.62
CA LYS A 88 -12.76 22.19 14.99
C LYS A 88 -13.82 21.12 15.17
N ILE A 89 -15.07 21.53 15.29
CA ILE A 89 -16.22 20.65 15.43
C ILE A 89 -17.12 20.77 14.20
N LEU A 90 -17.49 19.63 13.65
CA LEU A 90 -18.58 19.50 12.69
C LEU A 90 -19.61 18.52 13.26
N ALA A 91 -20.77 19.01 13.67
CA ALA A 91 -21.87 18.15 14.11
C ALA A 91 -22.78 17.83 12.94
N LEU A 92 -23.03 16.53 12.71
CA LEU A 92 -23.96 16.05 11.69
C LEU A 92 -25.33 15.75 12.32
N GLU A 93 -26.39 15.92 11.56
CA GLU A 93 -27.77 15.62 12.01
C GLU A 93 -28.00 14.12 12.12
N GLU A 94 -27.30 13.32 11.30
CA GLU A 94 -27.40 11.87 11.27
C GLU A 94 -26.08 11.23 10.83
N ASN A 95 -25.90 9.94 11.08
CA ASN A 95 -24.77 9.17 10.61
C ASN A 95 -24.97 8.75 9.13
N GLY A 96 -24.21 9.37 8.22
CA GLY A 96 -24.21 9.07 6.80
C GLY A 96 -23.31 7.90 6.38
N GLY A 97 -22.63 7.24 7.33
CA GLY A 97 -21.60 6.23 7.05
C GLY A 97 -20.19 6.83 6.97
N ILE A 98 -19.18 5.95 6.94
CA ILE A 98 -17.77 6.37 7.09
C ILE A 98 -17.34 7.36 5.98
N SER A 99 -17.66 7.08 4.72
CA SER A 99 -17.31 7.96 3.61
C SER A 99 -18.01 9.31 3.70
N ALA A 100 -19.32 9.35 3.92
CA ALA A 100 -20.07 10.60 3.97
C ALA A 100 -19.62 11.47 5.15
N ASN A 101 -19.43 10.88 6.33
CA ASN A 101 -18.96 11.59 7.51
C ASN A 101 -17.55 12.16 7.30
N SER A 102 -16.62 11.37 6.76
CA SER A 102 -15.27 11.82 6.45
C SER A 102 -15.28 12.93 5.39
N ASN A 103 -16.10 12.79 4.35
CA ASN A 103 -16.25 13.79 3.29
C ASN A 103 -16.73 15.14 3.82
N ALA A 104 -17.66 15.13 4.78
CA ALA A 104 -18.11 16.35 5.45
C ALA A 104 -16.94 17.03 6.18
N GLY A 105 -16.07 16.26 6.84
CA GLY A 105 -14.84 16.77 7.47
C GLY A 105 -13.85 17.33 6.46
N ILE A 106 -13.63 16.62 5.35
CA ILE A 106 -12.74 17.06 4.27
C ILE A 106 -13.21 18.41 3.69
N ALA A 107 -14.51 18.60 3.55
CA ALA A 107 -15.09 19.82 2.98
C ALA A 107 -14.78 21.09 3.80
N VAL A 108 -14.57 20.97 5.11
CA VAL A 108 -14.22 22.07 6.02
C VAL A 108 -12.74 22.14 6.37
N ALA A 109 -11.95 21.16 5.91
CA ALA A 109 -10.50 21.13 6.09
C ALA A 109 -9.85 22.30 5.34
N SER A 110 -8.81 22.91 5.92
CA SER A 110 -8.11 24.07 5.33
C SER A 110 -6.61 23.86 5.13
N GLY A 111 -6.07 22.71 5.56
CA GLY A 111 -4.66 22.38 5.43
C GLY A 111 -4.23 22.02 4.03
N ASP A 112 -2.93 22.01 3.81
CA ASP A 112 -2.29 21.62 2.57
C ASP A 112 -2.39 20.09 2.31
N PHE A 113 -2.49 19.32 3.39
CA PHE A 113 -2.69 17.87 3.39
C PHE A 113 -3.85 17.48 4.29
N VAL A 114 -4.57 16.44 3.90
CA VAL A 114 -5.64 15.84 4.68
C VAL A 114 -5.21 14.44 5.13
N SER A 115 -5.24 14.21 6.42
CA SER A 115 -4.93 12.95 7.08
C SER A 115 -6.21 12.28 7.56
N PHE A 116 -6.36 10.98 7.27
CA PHE A 116 -7.49 10.16 7.70
C PHE A 116 -7.11 9.42 8.98
N PHE A 117 -7.87 9.66 10.05
CA PHE A 117 -7.54 9.12 11.36
C PHE A 117 -8.78 8.53 12.02
N ASP A 118 -8.67 7.31 12.53
CA ASP A 118 -9.76 6.60 13.18
C ASP A 118 -9.94 7.06 14.63
N HIS A 119 -11.18 7.09 15.08
CA HIS A 119 -11.57 7.67 16.37
C HIS A 119 -11.13 6.87 17.60
N ASP A 120 -10.68 5.65 17.43
CA ASP A 120 -10.26 4.71 18.47
C ASP A 120 -8.75 4.41 18.44
N ASP A 121 -8.01 4.99 17.51
CA ASP A 121 -6.59 4.75 17.30
C ASP A 121 -5.69 5.82 17.95
N LEU A 122 -4.38 5.62 17.83
CA LEU A 122 -3.36 6.51 18.39
C LEU A 122 -2.25 6.76 17.38
N ILE A 123 -1.58 7.91 17.55
CA ILE A 123 -0.41 8.28 16.77
C ILE A 123 0.77 8.66 17.67
N GLU A 124 2.01 8.35 17.23
CA GLU A 124 3.23 8.76 17.92
C GLU A 124 3.41 10.29 17.85
N PRO A 125 4.02 10.91 18.87
CA PRO A 125 4.14 12.37 18.97
C PRO A 125 4.92 13.02 17.83
N ASP A 126 5.74 12.29 17.11
CA ASP A 126 6.58 12.79 16.02
C ASP A 126 6.01 12.53 14.62
N LEU A 127 4.82 11.94 14.49
CA LEU A 127 4.26 11.58 13.18
C LEU A 127 4.18 12.77 12.22
N LEU A 128 3.55 13.87 12.64
CA LEU A 128 3.39 15.03 11.77
C LEU A 128 4.71 15.77 11.52
N TYR A 129 5.66 15.69 12.42
CA TYR A 129 7.01 16.22 12.22
C TYR A 129 7.75 15.46 11.11
N GLU A 130 7.72 14.13 11.16
CA GLU A 130 8.32 13.26 10.13
C GLU A 130 7.65 13.48 8.76
N TYR A 131 6.33 13.61 8.72
CA TYR A 131 5.60 13.92 7.49
C TYR A 131 5.95 15.31 6.93
N ALA A 132 6.09 16.31 7.81
CA ALA A 132 6.52 17.65 7.40
C ALA A 132 7.94 17.64 6.82
N LEU A 133 8.87 16.91 7.43
CA LEU A 133 10.23 16.72 6.90
C LEU A 133 10.20 16.06 5.53
N ALA A 134 9.45 14.98 5.36
CA ALA A 134 9.32 14.27 4.10
C ALA A 134 8.82 15.18 2.96
N VAL A 135 7.85 16.07 3.25
CA VAL A 135 7.36 17.05 2.27
C VAL A 135 8.38 18.14 1.98
N LEU A 136 9.16 18.58 2.96
CA LEU A 136 10.22 19.58 2.76
C LEU A 136 11.39 19.01 1.94
N GLU A 137 11.77 17.75 2.21
CA GLU A 137 12.81 17.05 1.45
C GLU A 137 12.37 16.76 0.02
N ARG A 138 11.08 16.46 -0.15
CA ARG A 138 10.48 16.14 -1.43
C ARG A 138 9.15 16.88 -1.67
N PRO A 139 9.21 18.12 -2.16
CA PRO A 139 8.03 19.00 -2.29
C PRO A 139 6.94 18.51 -3.25
N ASP A 140 7.26 17.58 -4.16
CA ASP A 140 6.30 16.92 -5.06
C ASP A 140 5.59 15.71 -4.42
N THR A 141 5.80 15.46 -3.12
CA THR A 141 5.06 14.43 -2.38
C THR A 141 3.57 14.74 -2.34
N ASP A 142 2.76 13.81 -2.82
CA ASP A 142 1.31 13.95 -2.91
C ASP A 142 0.56 13.00 -1.97
N LEU A 143 1.18 11.90 -1.55
CA LEU A 143 0.67 10.97 -0.54
C LEU A 143 1.78 10.55 0.41
N LEU A 144 1.44 10.46 1.69
CA LEU A 144 2.30 9.97 2.77
C LEU A 144 1.63 8.81 3.49
N TYR A 145 2.41 7.85 3.94
CA TYR A 145 2.01 6.78 4.86
C TYR A 145 3.19 6.32 5.71
N CYS A 146 2.90 5.64 6.81
CA CYS A 146 3.93 5.15 7.73
C CYS A 146 3.70 3.69 8.10
N ASP A 147 4.66 3.10 8.82
CA ASP A 147 4.50 1.81 9.44
C ASP A 147 3.52 1.88 10.61
N GLU A 148 2.93 0.74 10.94
CA GLU A 148 1.94 0.65 12.02
C GLU A 148 2.18 -0.59 12.89
N ASP A 149 1.61 -0.57 14.07
CA ASP A 149 1.46 -1.73 14.92
C ASP A 149 0.06 -1.81 15.52
N LYS A 150 -0.17 -2.76 16.40
CA LYS A 150 -1.43 -2.88 17.11
C LYS A 150 -1.26 -2.59 18.59
N LYS A 151 -2.27 -1.95 19.18
CA LYS A 151 -2.38 -1.73 20.63
C LYS A 151 -3.51 -2.59 21.21
N GLY A 152 -3.17 -3.48 22.13
CA GLY A 152 -4.13 -4.36 22.80
C GLY A 152 -4.86 -3.68 23.95
N GLU A 153 -5.90 -4.35 24.47
CA GLU A 153 -6.62 -3.93 25.69
C GLU A 153 -5.71 -3.93 26.94
N ASP A 154 -4.63 -4.71 26.91
CA ASP A 154 -3.60 -4.76 27.96
C ASP A 154 -2.53 -3.65 27.81
N GLU A 155 -2.81 -2.64 26.99
CA GLU A 155 -1.93 -1.49 26.70
C GLU A 155 -0.59 -1.86 26.04
N ARG A 156 -0.41 -3.10 25.57
CA ARG A 156 0.81 -3.52 24.90
C ARG A 156 0.73 -3.31 23.41
N TYR A 157 1.86 -2.90 22.84
CA TYR A 157 2.08 -2.85 21.39
C TYR A 157 2.52 -4.22 20.88
N PHE A 158 1.94 -4.67 19.76
CA PHE A 158 2.23 -5.97 19.17
C PHE A 158 1.94 -5.97 17.65
N ASP A 159 2.31 -7.05 16.98
CA ASP A 159 2.02 -7.30 15.56
C ASP A 159 2.40 -6.13 14.64
N PRO A 160 3.70 -5.70 14.64
CA PRO A 160 4.13 -4.60 13.80
C PRO A 160 4.01 -4.94 12.31
N PHE A 161 3.59 -3.97 11.53
CA PHE A 161 3.59 -4.04 10.09
C PHE A 161 4.57 -3.01 9.52
N PHE A 162 5.77 -3.48 9.19
CA PHE A 162 6.78 -2.74 8.45
C PHE A 162 6.41 -2.80 6.97
N LYS A 163 5.96 -1.69 6.44
CA LYS A 163 5.44 -1.60 5.07
C LYS A 163 6.60 -1.41 4.08
N PRO A 164 6.47 -1.90 2.84
CA PRO A 164 7.43 -1.56 1.80
C PRO A 164 7.19 -0.13 1.28
N ASP A 165 8.17 0.40 0.56
CA ASP A 165 7.94 1.56 -0.31
C ASP A 165 6.83 1.29 -1.31
N PHE A 166 6.29 2.35 -1.93
CA PHE A 166 5.12 2.24 -2.77
C PHE A 166 5.28 1.18 -3.87
N ASN A 167 4.34 0.26 -3.90
CA ASN A 167 4.23 -0.81 -4.89
C ASN A 167 2.78 -0.96 -5.35
N LEU A 168 2.52 -0.60 -6.60
CA LEU A 168 1.18 -0.61 -7.16
C LEU A 168 0.58 -2.02 -7.27
N ASP A 169 1.39 -3.03 -7.60
CA ASP A 169 0.89 -4.40 -7.71
C ASP A 169 0.51 -4.97 -6.34
N LEU A 170 1.29 -4.62 -5.30
CA LEU A 170 0.93 -4.96 -3.93
C LEU A 170 -0.35 -4.23 -3.50
N LEU A 171 -0.52 -2.95 -3.87
CA LEU A 171 -1.73 -2.18 -3.58
C LEU A 171 -2.95 -2.78 -4.29
N ARG A 172 -2.82 -3.28 -5.52
CA ARG A 172 -3.87 -4.02 -6.23
C ARG A 172 -4.22 -5.35 -5.55
N ASN A 173 -3.28 -5.92 -4.80
CA ASN A 173 -3.52 -7.17 -4.06
C ASN A 173 -4.15 -6.95 -2.69
N ASN A 174 -3.76 -5.91 -1.96
CA ASN A 174 -4.34 -5.54 -0.67
C ASN A 174 -4.10 -4.05 -0.35
N ASN A 175 -4.91 -3.51 0.55
CA ASN A 175 -4.66 -2.18 1.11
C ASN A 175 -3.56 -2.25 2.18
N TYR A 176 -2.29 -2.30 1.77
CA TYR A 176 -1.17 -2.34 2.71
C TYR A 176 -0.81 -0.96 3.27
N ILE A 177 -1.24 0.12 2.63
CA ILE A 177 -0.98 1.50 3.07
C ILE A 177 -1.78 1.81 4.32
N CYS A 178 -3.08 1.59 4.30
CA CYS A 178 -4.02 1.71 5.42
C CYS A 178 -3.86 3.02 6.21
N HIS A 179 -2.98 3.05 7.20
CA HIS A 179 -2.75 4.16 8.13
C HIS A 179 -1.28 4.63 8.13
N MET A 180 -0.92 5.88 8.52
CA MET A 180 -1.86 6.98 8.50
C MET A 180 -1.85 7.58 7.08
N LEU A 181 -2.93 7.30 6.33
CA LEU A 181 -3.07 7.84 4.98
C LEU A 181 -3.18 9.37 5.05
N THR A 182 -2.29 10.06 4.37
CA THR A 182 -2.28 11.53 4.28
C THR A 182 -2.09 11.95 2.83
N VAL A 183 -3.03 12.73 2.29
CA VAL A 183 -3.08 13.09 0.88
C VAL A 183 -3.05 14.61 0.72
N ARG A 184 -2.28 15.09 -0.26
CA ARG A 184 -2.25 16.51 -0.62
C ARG A 184 -3.63 16.99 -1.06
N ARG A 185 -4.07 18.14 -0.54
CA ARG A 185 -5.40 18.70 -0.80
C ARG A 185 -5.70 18.85 -2.30
N SER A 186 -4.77 19.39 -3.07
CA SER A 186 -4.97 19.57 -4.51
C SER A 186 -5.15 18.24 -5.28
N VAL A 187 -4.61 17.14 -4.76
CA VAL A 187 -4.82 15.81 -5.32
C VAL A 187 -6.21 15.28 -4.98
N LEU A 188 -6.69 15.50 -3.74
CA LEU A 188 -8.07 15.19 -3.37
C LEU A 188 -9.08 15.97 -4.23
N ASP A 189 -8.81 17.24 -4.50
CA ASP A 189 -9.65 18.07 -5.37
C ASP A 189 -9.70 17.51 -6.81
N GLN A 190 -8.63 16.86 -7.26
CA GLN A 190 -8.55 16.24 -8.59
C GLN A 190 -9.24 14.88 -8.66
N VAL A 191 -8.97 14.00 -7.69
CA VAL A 191 -9.46 12.61 -7.73
C VAL A 191 -10.86 12.44 -7.13
N GLY A 192 -11.34 13.44 -6.39
CA GLY A 192 -12.61 13.42 -5.68
C GLY A 192 -12.51 12.81 -4.29
N LEU A 193 -13.61 12.85 -3.57
CA LEU A 193 -13.74 12.44 -2.17
C LEU A 193 -13.87 10.91 -2.04
N LEU A 194 -14.05 10.42 -0.82
CA LEU A 194 -14.35 9.01 -0.53
C LEU A 194 -15.66 8.59 -1.19
N ASP A 195 -15.68 7.42 -1.81
CA ASP A 195 -16.89 6.88 -2.48
C ASP A 195 -17.69 5.99 -1.52
N PRO A 196 -18.93 6.37 -1.15
CA PRO A 196 -19.78 5.53 -0.30
C PRO A 196 -20.08 4.14 -0.88
N ALA A 197 -19.98 3.96 -2.21
CA ALA A 197 -20.13 2.65 -2.83
C ALA A 197 -18.99 1.68 -2.46
N CYS A 198 -17.88 2.22 -1.95
CA CYS A 198 -16.72 1.49 -1.50
C CYS A 198 -16.59 1.46 0.04
N ASP A 199 -17.65 1.78 0.81
CA ASP A 199 -17.63 1.70 2.27
C ASP A 199 -17.14 0.33 2.77
N GLY A 200 -16.14 0.36 3.66
CA GLY A 200 -15.38 -0.80 4.12
C GLY A 200 -14.06 -1.05 3.38
N ALA A 201 -13.82 -0.32 2.27
CA ALA A 201 -12.55 -0.22 1.54
C ALA A 201 -12.42 1.17 0.86
N GLN A 202 -13.05 2.20 1.45
CA GLN A 202 -13.08 3.57 0.92
C GLN A 202 -11.71 4.22 0.86
N ASP A 203 -10.85 3.90 1.81
CA ASP A 203 -9.46 4.31 1.89
C ASP A 203 -8.60 3.62 0.81
N HIS A 204 -8.87 2.34 0.52
CA HIS A 204 -8.23 1.60 -0.56
C HIS A 204 -8.60 2.19 -1.93
N ASP A 205 -9.89 2.46 -2.18
CA ASP A 205 -10.36 3.10 -3.40
C ASP A 205 -9.71 4.48 -3.58
N LEU A 206 -9.70 5.30 -2.51
CA LEU A 206 -9.04 6.61 -2.57
C LEU A 206 -7.55 6.49 -2.87
N THR A 207 -6.85 5.58 -2.19
CA THR A 207 -5.41 5.37 -2.40
C THR A 207 -5.11 4.94 -3.83
N LEU A 208 -5.92 4.06 -4.42
CA LEU A 208 -5.81 3.67 -5.83
C LEU A 208 -6.02 4.86 -6.76
N ARG A 209 -7.06 5.69 -6.55
CA ARG A 209 -7.30 6.90 -7.36
C ARG A 209 -6.16 7.92 -7.24
N VAL A 210 -5.65 8.13 -6.04
CA VAL A 210 -4.49 9.00 -5.82
C VAL A 210 -3.26 8.45 -6.54
N SER A 211 -3.02 7.14 -6.51
CA SER A 211 -1.87 6.52 -7.17
C SER A 211 -1.87 6.68 -8.70
N GLU A 212 -3.04 6.95 -9.32
CA GLU A 212 -3.19 7.17 -10.75
C GLU A 212 -2.64 8.54 -11.21
N CYS A 213 -2.51 9.50 -10.30
CA CYS A 213 -2.10 10.87 -10.65
C CYS A 213 -1.03 11.47 -9.73
N ALA A 214 -0.69 10.82 -8.61
CA ALA A 214 0.31 11.31 -7.69
C ALA A 214 1.70 11.39 -8.35
N ARG A 215 2.39 12.50 -8.15
CA ARG A 215 3.77 12.70 -8.63
C ARG A 215 4.75 11.90 -7.79
N HIS A 216 4.53 11.86 -6.46
CA HIS A 216 5.33 11.06 -5.54
C HIS A 216 4.48 10.57 -4.37
N ILE A 217 4.64 9.27 -4.06
CA ILE A 217 4.06 8.61 -2.88
C ILE A 217 5.22 8.28 -1.95
N HIS A 218 5.21 8.83 -0.74
CA HIS A 218 6.31 8.72 0.20
C HIS A 218 5.96 7.82 1.38
N HIS A 219 6.79 6.83 1.64
CA HIS A 219 6.75 5.98 2.82
C HIS A 219 7.69 6.52 3.90
N VAL A 220 7.19 6.75 5.09
CA VAL A 220 7.99 7.03 6.28
C VAL A 220 8.20 5.73 7.04
N PRO A 221 9.40 5.11 6.99
CA PRO A 221 9.64 3.76 7.52
C PRO A 221 9.83 3.77 9.05
N LYS A 222 8.81 4.25 9.75
CA LYS A 222 8.75 4.34 11.21
C LYS A 222 7.37 3.89 11.68
N ILE A 223 7.30 3.19 12.82
CA ILE A 223 6.04 2.88 13.50
C ILE A 223 5.54 4.19 14.16
N LEU A 224 4.57 4.82 13.50
CA LEU A 224 4.00 6.09 13.95
C LEU A 224 2.49 6.03 14.19
N TYR A 225 1.86 4.91 13.85
CA TYR A 225 0.43 4.66 14.00
C TYR A 225 0.18 3.38 14.79
N HIS A 226 -0.80 3.43 15.69
CA HIS A 226 -1.17 2.31 16.56
C HIS A 226 -2.65 1.97 16.40
N TRP A 227 -2.91 0.89 15.72
CA TRP A 227 -4.27 0.39 15.49
C TRP A 227 -4.78 -0.34 16.75
N ARG A 228 -5.82 0.22 17.37
CA ARG A 228 -6.41 -0.37 18.57
C ARG A 228 -7.21 -1.62 18.25
N VAL A 229 -6.91 -2.70 18.97
CA VAL A 229 -7.66 -3.95 18.89
C VAL A 229 -8.65 -4.01 20.05
N SER A 230 -9.93 -3.94 19.74
CA SER A 230 -11.03 -4.11 20.68
C SER A 230 -12.00 -5.18 20.17
N SER A 231 -12.89 -5.65 21.03
CA SER A 231 -13.88 -6.70 20.70
C SER A 231 -14.84 -6.33 19.55
N GLY A 232 -14.88 -5.06 19.12
CA GLY A 232 -15.67 -4.57 17.98
C GLY A 232 -14.84 -4.12 16.77
N SER A 233 -13.51 -4.11 16.89
CA SER A 233 -12.57 -3.63 15.88
C SER A 233 -12.42 -4.62 14.72
N THR A 234 -12.22 -4.08 13.50
CA THR A 234 -11.80 -4.87 12.34
C THR A 234 -10.35 -5.35 12.43
N ALA A 235 -9.56 -4.80 13.37
CA ALA A 235 -8.18 -5.17 13.66
C ALA A 235 -8.00 -6.59 14.24
N GLY A 236 -9.09 -7.26 14.65
CA GLY A 236 -9.07 -8.60 15.28
C GLY A 236 -8.64 -9.78 14.38
N GLY A 237 -8.16 -9.54 13.17
CA GLY A 237 -7.61 -10.57 12.27
C GLY A 237 -8.65 -11.17 11.31
N ILE A 238 -8.26 -12.30 10.68
CA ILE A 238 -8.99 -12.96 9.58
C ILE A 238 -10.46 -13.28 9.93
N GLU A 239 -10.78 -13.55 11.20
CA GLU A 239 -12.15 -13.87 11.66
C GLU A 239 -13.06 -12.64 11.77
N GLY A 240 -12.50 -11.43 11.83
CA GLY A 240 -13.25 -10.15 11.93
C GLY A 240 -13.54 -9.47 10.60
N SER A 241 -13.01 -9.94 9.46
CA SER A 241 -13.23 -9.28 8.18
C SER A 241 -14.69 -9.45 7.74
N LYS A 242 -15.40 -8.32 7.68
CA LYS A 242 -16.81 -8.29 7.26
C LYS A 242 -16.89 -8.59 5.75
N PRO A 243 -17.75 -9.52 5.29
CA PRO A 243 -17.83 -9.89 3.87
C PRO A 243 -18.04 -8.69 2.93
N TYR A 244 -18.75 -7.66 3.37
CA TYR A 244 -18.98 -6.45 2.56
C TYR A 244 -17.69 -5.68 2.27
N ALA A 245 -16.73 -5.64 3.21
CA ALA A 245 -15.45 -4.95 3.02
C ALA A 245 -14.60 -5.61 1.93
N THR A 246 -14.61 -6.96 1.85
CA THR A 246 -13.95 -7.69 0.76
C THR A 246 -14.57 -7.36 -0.60
N LEU A 247 -15.90 -7.30 -0.68
CA LEU A 247 -16.60 -6.93 -1.92
C LEU A 247 -16.34 -5.47 -2.31
N ALA A 248 -16.29 -4.57 -1.34
CA ALA A 248 -15.93 -3.17 -1.56
C ALA A 248 -14.50 -3.04 -2.11
N GLY A 249 -13.56 -3.79 -1.57
CA GLY A 249 -12.18 -3.80 -2.07
C GLY A 249 -12.03 -4.41 -3.47
N ILE A 250 -12.77 -5.47 -3.81
CA ILE A 250 -12.84 -5.99 -5.19
C ILE A 250 -13.31 -4.87 -6.11
N ARG A 251 -14.40 -4.18 -5.76
CA ARG A 251 -14.94 -3.05 -6.53
C ARG A 251 -13.92 -1.92 -6.69
N ALA A 252 -13.20 -1.56 -5.62
CA ALA A 252 -12.17 -0.53 -5.66
C ALA A 252 -11.07 -0.87 -6.69
N VAL A 253 -10.60 -2.12 -6.70
CA VAL A 253 -9.58 -2.58 -7.65
C VAL A 253 -10.15 -2.67 -9.07
N GLU A 254 -11.37 -3.17 -9.27
CA GLU A 254 -12.03 -3.20 -10.58
C GLU A 254 -12.21 -1.80 -11.18
N ASN A 255 -12.68 -0.85 -10.37
CA ASN A 255 -12.82 0.55 -10.76
C ASN A 255 -11.46 1.15 -11.18
N HIS A 256 -10.41 0.88 -10.41
CA HIS A 256 -9.04 1.31 -10.73
C HIS A 256 -8.57 0.76 -12.09
N LEU A 257 -8.71 -0.55 -12.31
CA LEU A 257 -8.30 -1.18 -13.57
C LEU A 257 -9.11 -0.62 -14.76
N SER A 258 -10.41 -0.40 -14.56
CA SER A 258 -11.29 0.20 -15.58
C SER A 258 -10.86 1.62 -15.95
N ARG A 259 -10.52 2.48 -14.96
CA ARG A 259 -10.02 3.84 -15.22
C ARG A 259 -8.72 3.85 -16.02
N LEU A 260 -7.87 2.86 -15.81
CA LEU A 260 -6.61 2.69 -16.55
C LEU A 260 -6.80 1.99 -17.92
N GLY A 261 -8.01 1.58 -18.29
CA GLY A 261 -8.27 0.84 -19.52
C GLY A 261 -7.69 -0.59 -19.53
N LEU A 262 -7.39 -1.14 -18.34
CA LEU A 262 -6.81 -2.48 -18.20
C LEU A 262 -7.93 -3.53 -18.17
N SER A 263 -7.91 -4.46 -19.13
CA SER A 263 -8.86 -5.57 -19.17
C SER A 263 -8.40 -6.68 -18.21
N ALA A 264 -9.14 -6.84 -17.10
CA ALA A 264 -8.85 -7.83 -16.09
C ALA A 264 -10.11 -8.21 -15.31
N THR A 265 -10.05 -9.31 -14.56
CA THR A 265 -11.04 -9.68 -13.53
C THR A 265 -10.39 -9.68 -12.17
N VAL A 266 -11.15 -9.37 -11.14
CA VAL A 266 -10.67 -9.33 -9.76
C VAL A 266 -11.45 -10.34 -8.93
N ASP A 267 -10.75 -11.28 -8.32
CA ASP A 267 -11.33 -12.26 -7.41
C ASP A 267 -10.77 -12.07 -6.01
N GLN A 268 -11.50 -12.51 -5.00
CA GLN A 268 -10.92 -12.67 -3.67
C GLN A 268 -9.79 -13.71 -3.74
N ALA A 269 -8.62 -13.38 -3.20
CA ALA A 269 -7.52 -14.32 -3.06
C ALA A 269 -7.74 -15.25 -1.86
N ARG A 270 -6.71 -16.01 -1.46
CA ARG A 270 -6.83 -17.02 -0.40
C ARG A 270 -7.20 -16.44 0.98
N ARG A 271 -6.78 -15.20 1.25
CA ARG A 271 -7.05 -14.52 2.53
C ARG A 271 -8.13 -13.46 2.35
N PRO A 272 -8.98 -13.20 3.36
CA PRO A 272 -9.88 -12.06 3.35
C PRO A 272 -9.12 -10.75 3.09
N ALA A 273 -9.80 -9.78 2.48
CA ALA A 273 -9.23 -8.47 2.11
C ALA A 273 -7.93 -8.55 1.28
N THR A 274 -7.71 -9.67 0.59
CA THR A 274 -6.67 -9.79 -0.44
C THR A 274 -7.29 -10.18 -1.78
N TYR A 275 -6.73 -9.64 -2.87
CA TYR A 275 -7.33 -9.70 -4.20
C TYR A 275 -6.37 -10.34 -5.19
N ARG A 276 -6.92 -11.04 -6.18
CA ARG A 276 -6.19 -11.58 -7.30
C ARG A 276 -6.67 -10.92 -8.58
N VAL A 277 -5.83 -10.11 -9.18
CA VAL A 277 -6.06 -9.55 -10.51
C VAL A 277 -5.64 -10.55 -11.56
N LYS A 278 -6.53 -10.87 -12.48
CA LYS A 278 -6.28 -11.71 -13.66
C LYS A 278 -6.40 -10.83 -14.89
N TYR A 279 -5.28 -10.38 -15.39
CA TYR A 279 -5.23 -9.60 -16.62
C TYR A 279 -5.60 -10.47 -17.82
N ARG A 280 -6.34 -9.89 -18.77
CA ARG A 280 -6.55 -10.52 -20.07
C ARG A 280 -5.27 -10.37 -20.88
N VAL A 281 -4.83 -11.45 -21.49
CA VAL A 281 -3.72 -11.41 -22.46
C VAL A 281 -4.14 -10.51 -23.64
N PRO A 282 -3.27 -9.57 -24.10
CA PRO A 282 -3.53 -8.75 -25.27
C PRO A 282 -3.83 -9.60 -26.51
N GLU A 283 -4.68 -9.10 -27.43
CA GLU A 283 -5.05 -9.84 -28.65
C GLU A 283 -3.88 -9.99 -29.63
N ASP A 284 -2.90 -9.10 -29.58
CA ASP A 284 -1.69 -9.13 -30.39
C ASP A 284 -0.60 -10.09 -29.86
N GLU A 285 -0.87 -10.74 -28.74
CA GLU A 285 -0.02 -11.80 -28.13
C GLU A 285 1.49 -11.52 -28.29
N PRO A 286 2.10 -10.63 -27.49
CA PRO A 286 3.50 -10.26 -27.64
C PRO A 286 4.43 -11.48 -27.49
N LEU A 287 5.44 -11.60 -28.36
CA LEU A 287 6.39 -12.71 -28.32
C LEU A 287 7.22 -12.69 -27.03
N VAL A 288 7.26 -13.81 -26.32
CA VAL A 288 8.05 -14.01 -25.11
C VAL A 288 9.25 -14.91 -25.42
N SER A 289 10.46 -14.44 -25.14
CA SER A 289 11.69 -15.23 -25.26
C SER A 289 12.08 -15.83 -23.92
N ILE A 290 12.16 -17.16 -23.85
CA ILE A 290 12.58 -17.91 -22.66
C ILE A 290 14.05 -18.28 -22.84
N VAL A 291 14.94 -17.66 -22.06
CA VAL A 291 16.40 -17.83 -22.18
C VAL A 291 16.89 -18.87 -21.17
N ILE A 292 17.43 -19.97 -21.65
CA ILE A 292 17.86 -21.10 -20.83
C ILE A 292 19.37 -21.31 -21.00
N PRO A 293 20.22 -20.96 -20.02
CA PRO A 293 21.63 -21.29 -20.05
C PRO A 293 21.81 -22.79 -19.79
N ASN A 294 22.66 -23.44 -20.57
CA ASN A 294 22.96 -24.86 -20.37
C ASN A 294 24.44 -25.18 -20.54
N LYS A 295 24.90 -26.11 -19.72
CA LYS A 295 26.14 -26.84 -19.91
C LYS A 295 25.93 -28.27 -19.48
N ASP A 296 26.02 -29.23 -20.43
CA ASP A 296 25.71 -30.64 -20.16
C ASP A 296 24.31 -30.77 -19.49
N SER A 297 24.13 -31.54 -18.41
CA SER A 297 22.87 -31.63 -17.63
C SER A 297 21.62 -31.94 -18.45
N LEU A 298 21.75 -32.83 -19.46
CA LEU A 298 20.71 -33.16 -20.45
C LEU A 298 19.36 -33.50 -19.79
N ALA A 299 19.33 -34.28 -18.71
CA ALA A 299 18.08 -34.71 -18.10
C ALA A 299 17.26 -33.52 -17.55
N VAL A 300 17.95 -32.54 -16.95
CA VAL A 300 17.32 -31.30 -16.39
C VAL A 300 16.85 -30.39 -17.51
N LEU A 301 17.70 -30.23 -18.56
CA LEU A 301 17.34 -29.41 -19.71
C LEU A 301 16.11 -29.97 -20.43
N ARG A 302 16.09 -31.28 -20.68
CA ARG A 302 14.95 -31.95 -21.32
C ARG A 302 13.67 -31.76 -20.52
N GLN A 303 13.73 -32.02 -19.24
CA GLN A 303 12.55 -31.79 -18.36
C GLN A 303 12.06 -30.34 -18.40
N CYS A 304 12.97 -29.36 -18.42
CA CYS A 304 12.64 -27.95 -18.51
C CYS A 304 11.94 -27.63 -19.83
N VAL A 305 12.56 -27.96 -20.96
CA VAL A 305 12.05 -27.67 -22.31
C VAL A 305 10.73 -28.41 -22.58
N ASP A 306 10.66 -29.69 -22.27
CA ASP A 306 9.43 -30.49 -22.44
C ASP A 306 8.28 -29.89 -21.61
N SER A 307 8.56 -29.46 -20.37
CA SER A 307 7.53 -28.86 -19.54
C SER A 307 7.00 -27.52 -20.08
N ILE A 308 7.84 -26.76 -20.77
CA ILE A 308 7.43 -25.52 -21.44
C ILE A 308 6.57 -25.84 -22.65
N LEU A 309 7.04 -26.76 -23.50
CA LEU A 309 6.33 -27.14 -24.73
C LEU A 309 4.97 -27.79 -24.44
N ASP A 310 4.89 -28.64 -23.41
CA ASP A 310 3.69 -29.43 -23.11
C ASP A 310 2.65 -28.70 -22.23
N LYS A 311 3.09 -27.76 -21.39
CA LYS A 311 2.21 -27.16 -20.34
C LYS A 311 1.86 -25.70 -20.59
N SER A 312 2.61 -25.00 -21.47
CA SER A 312 2.32 -23.59 -21.76
C SER A 312 1.02 -23.49 -22.55
N THR A 313 0.15 -22.62 -22.06
CA THR A 313 -1.14 -22.27 -22.71
C THR A 313 -1.06 -20.97 -23.49
N TYR A 314 0.09 -20.33 -23.49
CA TYR A 314 0.43 -19.16 -24.28
C TYR A 314 1.26 -19.59 -25.47
N ASP A 315 0.87 -19.24 -26.69
CA ASP A 315 1.46 -19.79 -27.91
C ASP A 315 2.59 -18.93 -28.48
N ALA A 316 2.58 -17.62 -28.22
CA ALA A 316 3.55 -16.67 -28.77
C ALA A 316 4.84 -16.64 -27.93
N TYR A 317 5.62 -17.71 -27.94
CA TYR A 317 6.92 -17.77 -27.28
C TYR A 317 7.99 -18.46 -28.15
N GLU A 318 9.25 -18.16 -27.82
CA GLU A 318 10.42 -18.91 -28.30
C GLU A 318 11.29 -19.35 -27.11
N ILE A 319 12.06 -20.41 -27.29
CA ILE A 319 13.05 -20.89 -26.33
C ILE A 319 14.43 -20.69 -26.94
N VAL A 320 15.28 -19.95 -26.22
CA VAL A 320 16.68 -19.71 -26.62
C VAL A 320 17.59 -20.43 -25.64
N ILE A 321 18.09 -21.60 -26.03
CA ILE A 321 19.06 -22.34 -25.24
C ILE A 321 20.43 -21.74 -25.50
N VAL A 322 21.12 -21.31 -24.43
CA VAL A 322 22.48 -20.77 -24.55
C VAL A 322 23.46 -21.83 -24.07
N GLU A 323 24.10 -22.47 -25.02
CA GLU A 323 25.11 -23.50 -24.80
C GLU A 323 26.43 -22.89 -24.34
N ASN A 324 27.02 -23.40 -23.25
CA ASN A 324 28.34 -22.96 -22.75
C ASN A 324 29.30 -24.12 -22.48
N ASN A 325 30.03 -24.54 -23.49
CA ASN A 325 31.11 -25.51 -23.40
C ASN A 325 30.68 -26.89 -22.84
N SER A 326 29.54 -27.42 -23.29
CA SER A 326 29.17 -28.81 -23.03
C SER A 326 30.17 -29.75 -23.65
N THR A 327 30.30 -30.96 -23.10
CA THR A 327 31.22 -32.00 -23.54
C THR A 327 30.52 -33.32 -23.87
N GLU A 328 29.26 -33.46 -23.43
CA GLU A 328 28.46 -34.68 -23.62
C GLU A 328 27.83 -34.70 -25.03
N VAL A 329 28.11 -35.75 -25.80
CA VAL A 329 27.57 -35.91 -27.16
C VAL A 329 26.05 -35.94 -27.17
N GLU A 330 25.46 -36.54 -26.18
CA GLU A 330 24.01 -36.64 -26.00
C GLU A 330 23.34 -35.27 -25.83
N THR A 331 24.04 -34.30 -25.23
CA THR A 331 23.56 -32.93 -25.09
C THR A 331 23.45 -32.25 -26.45
N PHE A 332 24.44 -32.40 -27.30
CA PHE A 332 24.41 -31.85 -28.67
C PHE A 332 23.36 -32.55 -29.54
N ALA A 333 23.20 -33.87 -29.42
CA ALA A 333 22.15 -34.60 -30.12
C ALA A 333 20.75 -34.11 -29.72
N TYR A 334 20.56 -33.76 -28.46
CA TYR A 334 19.31 -33.14 -27.99
C TYR A 334 19.09 -31.75 -28.58
N TYR A 335 20.10 -30.91 -28.69
CA TYR A 335 19.94 -29.62 -29.35
C TYR A 335 19.45 -29.74 -30.78
N GLU A 336 19.96 -30.70 -31.53
CA GLU A 336 19.51 -31.01 -32.89
C GLU A 336 18.07 -31.56 -32.90
N GLU A 337 17.70 -32.36 -31.91
CA GLU A 337 16.37 -32.92 -31.76
C GLU A 337 15.34 -31.82 -31.49
N VAL A 338 15.59 -31.00 -30.48
CA VAL A 338 14.61 -29.98 -30.01
C VAL A 338 14.51 -28.79 -30.96
N ALA A 339 15.58 -28.46 -31.69
CA ALA A 339 15.56 -27.40 -32.71
C ALA A 339 14.70 -27.73 -33.95
N LYS A 340 14.12 -28.95 -34.05
CA LYS A 340 13.07 -29.25 -35.03
C LYS A 340 11.76 -28.53 -34.73
N ASP A 341 11.50 -28.18 -33.47
CA ASP A 341 10.43 -27.26 -33.13
C ASP A 341 10.88 -25.82 -33.46
N SER A 342 10.15 -25.17 -34.33
CA SER A 342 10.48 -23.81 -34.82
C SER A 342 10.54 -22.74 -33.72
N ARG A 343 9.98 -23.03 -32.56
CA ARG A 343 10.02 -22.15 -31.37
C ARG A 343 11.33 -22.30 -30.61
N VAL A 344 12.13 -23.34 -30.84
CA VAL A 344 13.35 -23.63 -30.08
C VAL A 344 14.58 -23.41 -30.95
N ARG A 345 15.56 -22.71 -30.38
CA ARG A 345 16.89 -22.56 -31.04
C ARG A 345 17.99 -22.55 -30.00
N CYS A 346 19.16 -22.94 -30.43
CA CYS A 346 20.37 -22.96 -29.65
C CYS A 346 21.35 -21.90 -30.15
N VAL A 347 21.96 -21.15 -29.22
CA VAL A 347 23.07 -20.22 -29.48
C VAL A 347 24.26 -20.60 -28.61
N PHE A 348 25.46 -20.39 -29.12
CA PHE A 348 26.70 -20.86 -28.49
C PHE A 348 27.46 -19.70 -27.86
N PHE A 349 27.76 -19.80 -26.57
CA PHE A 349 28.67 -18.89 -25.87
C PHE A 349 30.05 -19.51 -25.76
N ASP A 350 30.97 -18.99 -26.52
CA ASP A 350 32.37 -19.45 -26.53
C ASP A 350 33.19 -18.63 -25.53
N GLY A 351 33.27 -19.10 -24.29
CA GLY A 351 34.00 -18.43 -23.23
C GLY A 351 33.92 -19.13 -21.87
N PRO A 352 34.74 -18.72 -20.89
CA PRO A 352 34.65 -19.27 -19.54
C PRO A 352 33.27 -18.97 -18.94
N PHE A 353 32.81 -19.87 -18.09
CA PHE A 353 31.52 -19.71 -17.43
C PHE A 353 31.37 -18.32 -16.76
N ASN A 354 30.38 -17.59 -17.19
CA ASN A 354 29.91 -16.35 -16.58
C ASN A 354 28.43 -16.22 -16.82
N PHE A 355 27.64 -16.44 -15.78
CA PHE A 355 26.17 -16.49 -15.87
C PHE A 355 25.60 -15.25 -16.57
N SER A 356 26.01 -14.05 -16.16
CA SER A 356 25.50 -12.79 -16.73
C SER A 356 25.82 -12.65 -18.21
N LYS A 357 27.05 -13.01 -18.64
CA LYS A 357 27.40 -12.96 -20.06
C LYS A 357 26.61 -13.95 -20.89
N ILE A 358 26.40 -15.17 -20.38
CA ILE A 358 25.61 -16.21 -21.04
C ILE A 358 24.17 -15.74 -21.23
N ILE A 359 23.55 -15.23 -20.16
CA ILE A 359 22.18 -14.69 -20.24
C ILE A 359 22.11 -13.51 -21.19
N ASN A 360 23.03 -12.55 -21.12
CA ASN A 360 23.04 -11.38 -22.00
C ASN A 360 23.13 -11.81 -23.48
N GLN A 361 23.95 -12.80 -23.81
CA GLN A 361 24.02 -13.33 -25.19
C GLN A 361 22.69 -13.97 -25.62
N GLY A 362 22.01 -14.66 -24.71
CA GLY A 362 20.67 -15.19 -24.97
C GLY A 362 19.65 -14.08 -25.23
N VAL A 363 19.69 -13.01 -24.43
CA VAL A 363 18.82 -11.83 -24.59
C VAL A 363 19.13 -11.09 -25.89
N GLU A 364 20.41 -10.90 -26.25
CA GLU A 364 20.80 -10.32 -27.55
C GLU A 364 20.30 -11.13 -28.74
N ALA A 365 20.25 -12.45 -28.58
CA ALA A 365 19.72 -13.34 -29.60
C ALA A 365 18.19 -13.42 -29.59
N ALA A 366 17.51 -13.01 -28.52
CA ALA A 366 16.07 -13.07 -28.38
C ALA A 366 15.34 -12.16 -29.37
N LYS A 367 14.14 -12.58 -29.79
CA LYS A 367 13.27 -11.83 -30.73
C LYS A 367 12.02 -11.29 -30.03
N GLY A 368 11.73 -11.77 -28.82
CA GLY A 368 10.54 -11.39 -28.06
C GLY A 368 10.63 -9.99 -27.48
N GLU A 369 9.49 -9.37 -27.30
CA GLU A 369 9.36 -8.11 -26.58
C GLU A 369 9.64 -8.27 -25.07
N TYR A 370 9.44 -9.49 -24.57
CA TYR A 370 9.69 -9.87 -23.18
C TYR A 370 10.68 -11.02 -23.12
N CYS A 371 11.58 -10.97 -22.12
CA CYS A 371 12.54 -12.05 -21.84
C CYS A 371 12.29 -12.61 -20.43
N ILE A 372 12.35 -13.94 -20.31
CA ILE A 372 12.26 -14.68 -19.04
C ILE A 372 13.55 -15.46 -18.83
#